data_44369e629ca5e99c0c34450e223df5e5
#
_entry.id   44369e629ca5e99c0c34450e223df5e5
#
_cell.length_a   1.000
_cell.length_b   1.000
_cell.length_c   1.000
_cell.angle_alpha   90.00
_cell.angle_beta   90.00
_cell.angle_gamma   90.00
#
_symmetry.space_group_name_H-M   'P 1'
#
loop_
_entity.id
_entity.type
_entity.pdbx_description
1 polymer ?
#
loop_
_entity_poly.entity_id
_entity_poly.type
_entity_poly.pdbx_seq_one_letter_code
_entity_poly.pdbx_strand_id
1 'polypeptide(L)'
;MQGLILAAGMGSRLKKLTENNTKSMVEVNGVSLIERMLRILDSKKLSRIIVVTGYKSDFFIQYINGLNLSTEIVFINNDIYDKTNNIYSMYLAKDEMIKEDTITLESDLIFNDEMIDTILNDSRDNLALVAKYEPWMDGTCLKINEKEEILDFISGKEFNFHDADQYYKTINIYKFSKDFSTNTYFPFLEAFMSTNGKNDYYEAVLKIIIGLGKNHIQAKCIGDSVKWYEIDDEQDLDIASSIFSEGEKKLSKMQERYGGYWRYPKLLDFCYLVNPYFPPKKMIDEFQYSFKTLLEQYPSGLKVNSSLCAKIFGISVDKIVVGNGAAELIKSVMGTLQGNVGFIRPTFEEYPNRYDKLNEIVYIPNNNNFSYDANDLIQFYSDKDIKSLILINPDNPTGNYIKKGSVLELLNWCKEKDITFILDESFVDFAEEEDSSFINEEFLNLYDKFIVVKSISKSYGVPGVRLGVLCTSNTNLINHIKKDVSIWNINSFGEFYLQIYEKYKKDYTVALKNIKHARRIFIDKLQQVKEFRVIPSEANYVTIEVLEGTSKELCISMLEKNIFIKDLTPKINWLNKQFIRVAIRDEVDNDLFVKAIKSYYEAEVK
;
A
#
# COMPACT_ATOMS: atom_id res chain seq x y z
N MET A 1 38.83 -13.22 2.41
CA MET A 1 37.72 -12.68 1.55
C MET A 1 37.58 -11.19 1.82
N GLN A 2 37.43 -10.38 0.76
CA GLN A 2 37.31 -8.92 0.83
C GLN A 2 35.93 -8.45 0.33
N GLY A 3 35.57 -7.19 0.62
CA GLY A 3 34.39 -6.51 0.09
C GLY A 3 34.78 -5.52 -1.03
N LEU A 4 33.90 -5.33 -2.02
CA LEU A 4 34.02 -4.28 -3.03
C LEU A 4 32.68 -3.55 -3.14
N ILE A 5 32.71 -2.22 -2.98
CA ILE A 5 31.54 -1.36 -3.12
C ILE A 5 31.73 -0.44 -4.33
N LEU A 6 30.80 -0.47 -5.27
CA LEU A 6 30.78 0.42 -6.42
C LEU A 6 29.97 1.67 -6.09
N ALA A 7 30.65 2.80 -5.83
CA ALA A 7 30.05 4.03 -5.32
C ALA A 7 30.44 5.29 -6.13
N ALA A 8 30.79 5.14 -7.41
CA ALA A 8 31.23 6.26 -8.24
C ALA A 8 30.09 7.11 -8.83
N GLY A 9 28.83 6.66 -8.77
CA GLY A 9 27.69 7.25 -9.44
C GLY A 9 27.20 8.59 -8.84
N MET A 10 26.63 9.46 -9.70
CA MET A 10 26.11 10.79 -9.32
C MET A 10 24.74 10.75 -8.64
N GLY A 11 23.90 9.73 -8.92
CA GLY A 11 22.55 9.66 -8.37
C GLY A 11 21.60 10.76 -8.87
N SER A 12 21.65 11.10 -10.14
CA SER A 12 20.91 12.24 -10.74
C SER A 12 19.40 12.19 -10.56
N ARG A 13 18.79 10.99 -10.39
CA ARG A 13 17.34 10.81 -10.14
C ARG A 13 16.90 11.30 -8.77
N LEU A 14 17.79 11.35 -7.77
CA LEU A 14 17.54 11.84 -6.41
C LEU A 14 17.65 13.38 -6.28
N LYS A 15 17.95 14.09 -7.39
CA LYS A 15 17.88 15.56 -7.50
C LYS A 15 18.53 16.31 -6.32
N LYS A 16 17.71 17.00 -5.52
CA LYS A 16 18.16 17.82 -4.38
C LYS A 16 18.92 17.03 -3.31
N LEU A 17 18.61 15.75 -3.13
CA LEU A 17 19.27 14.90 -2.13
C LEU A 17 20.73 14.60 -2.48
N THR A 18 21.09 14.67 -3.76
CA THR A 18 22.44 14.43 -4.26
C THR A 18 23.15 15.69 -4.77
N GLU A 19 22.52 16.86 -4.71
CA GLU A 19 23.14 18.13 -5.13
C GLU A 19 24.40 18.45 -4.31
N ASN A 20 24.34 18.24 -3.00
CA ASN A 20 25.46 18.44 -2.08
C ASN A 20 26.03 17.14 -1.50
N ASN A 21 25.59 15.98 -1.99
CA ASN A 21 25.87 14.68 -1.44
C ASN A 21 26.03 13.62 -2.54
N THR A 22 26.59 12.45 -2.23
CA THR A 22 26.59 11.31 -3.17
C THR A 22 25.33 10.46 -2.96
N LYS A 23 24.95 9.65 -3.98
CA LYS A 23 23.82 8.70 -3.86
C LYS A 23 23.98 7.79 -2.63
N SER A 24 25.18 7.30 -2.41
CA SER A 24 25.52 6.39 -1.30
C SER A 24 25.42 7.02 0.09
N MET A 25 25.43 8.35 0.18
CA MET A 25 25.30 9.09 1.44
C MET A 25 23.85 9.53 1.74
N VAL A 26 22.88 9.17 0.89
CA VAL A 26 21.47 9.40 1.19
C VAL A 26 21.09 8.63 2.45
N GLU A 27 20.36 9.31 3.35
CA GLU A 27 20.01 8.75 4.65
C GLU A 27 18.64 8.07 4.64
N VAL A 28 18.60 6.87 5.21
CA VAL A 28 17.38 6.16 5.56
C VAL A 28 17.27 6.11 7.08
N ASN A 29 16.27 6.77 7.64
CA ASN A 29 16.05 6.84 9.08
C ASN A 29 17.26 7.41 9.87
N GLY A 30 17.98 8.38 9.29
CA GLY A 30 19.10 9.09 9.93
C GLY A 30 20.46 8.38 9.83
N VAL A 31 20.56 7.32 9.02
CA VAL A 31 21.84 6.62 8.75
C VAL A 31 22.01 6.51 7.23
N SER A 32 23.17 6.91 6.71
CA SER A 32 23.44 6.83 5.27
C SER A 32 23.54 5.38 4.78
N LEU A 33 23.25 5.16 3.49
CA LEU A 33 23.35 3.83 2.87
C LEU A 33 24.76 3.27 3.03
N ILE A 34 25.77 4.09 2.72
CA ILE A 34 27.18 3.65 2.82
C ILE A 34 27.62 3.34 4.24
N GLU A 35 27.22 4.15 5.23
CA GLU A 35 27.54 3.87 6.62
C GLU A 35 26.95 2.54 7.07
N ARG A 36 25.68 2.32 6.77
CA ARG A 36 24.98 1.06 7.10
C ARG A 36 25.68 -0.13 6.47
N MET A 37 25.99 -0.05 5.18
CA MET A 37 26.66 -1.11 4.43
C MET A 37 28.06 -1.40 5.00
N LEU A 38 28.86 -0.36 5.24
CA LEU A 38 30.21 -0.51 5.79
C LEU A 38 30.21 -1.10 7.20
N ARG A 39 29.27 -0.69 8.08
CA ARG A 39 29.16 -1.27 9.43
C ARG A 39 28.77 -2.74 9.40
N ILE A 40 27.88 -3.15 8.48
CA ILE A 40 27.54 -4.57 8.28
C ILE A 40 28.79 -5.34 7.84
N LEU A 41 29.51 -4.87 6.81
CA LEU A 41 30.71 -5.55 6.30
C LEU A 41 31.84 -5.59 7.35
N ASP A 42 32.02 -4.51 8.12
CA ASP A 42 33.01 -4.43 9.22
C ASP A 42 32.76 -5.50 10.29
N SER A 43 31.48 -5.76 10.62
CA SER A 43 31.09 -6.79 11.57
C SER A 43 31.42 -8.23 11.09
N LYS A 44 31.55 -8.44 9.77
CA LYS A 44 31.80 -9.77 9.16
C LYS A 44 33.28 -10.14 9.10
N LYS A 45 34.17 -9.30 9.60
CA LYS A 45 35.62 -9.55 9.67
C LYS A 45 36.27 -9.87 8.32
N LEU A 46 35.87 -9.11 7.29
CA LEU A 46 36.51 -9.18 5.99
C LEU A 46 37.98 -8.72 6.10
N SER A 47 38.86 -9.21 5.21
CA SER A 47 40.28 -8.81 5.17
C SER A 47 40.45 -7.31 4.93
N ARG A 48 39.59 -6.75 4.06
CA ARG A 48 39.52 -5.32 3.74
C ARG A 48 38.25 -5.03 2.96
N ILE A 49 37.94 -3.74 2.80
CA ILE A 49 36.81 -3.27 1.98
C ILE A 49 37.37 -2.27 0.95
N ILE A 50 37.12 -2.54 -0.32
CA ILE A 50 37.50 -1.68 -1.44
C ILE A 50 36.29 -0.82 -1.79
N VAL A 51 36.47 0.49 -1.95
CA VAL A 51 35.40 1.43 -2.32
C VAL A 51 35.82 2.15 -3.59
N VAL A 52 35.09 1.91 -4.69
CA VAL A 52 35.31 2.66 -5.93
C VAL A 52 34.50 3.95 -5.86
N THR A 53 35.21 5.07 -5.79
CA THR A 53 34.68 6.43 -5.68
C THR A 53 34.66 7.14 -7.04
N GLY A 54 33.99 8.28 -7.14
CA GLY A 54 33.94 9.10 -8.35
C GLY A 54 33.36 10.48 -8.07
N TYR A 55 32.05 10.65 -8.18
CA TYR A 55 31.41 11.92 -7.88
C TYR A 55 31.66 12.34 -6.43
N LYS A 56 32.19 13.57 -6.23
CA LYS A 56 32.56 14.13 -4.92
C LYS A 56 33.48 13.23 -4.08
N SER A 57 34.44 12.56 -4.72
CA SER A 57 35.31 11.56 -4.11
C SER A 57 35.94 12.02 -2.80
N ASP A 58 36.56 13.21 -2.75
CA ASP A 58 37.25 13.70 -1.54
C ASP A 58 36.31 13.84 -0.35
N PHE A 59 35.13 14.42 -0.57
CA PHE A 59 34.11 14.56 0.47
C PHE A 59 33.61 13.20 0.96
N PHE A 60 33.39 12.27 0.05
CA PHE A 60 32.96 10.91 0.36
C PHE A 60 34.00 10.12 1.15
N ILE A 61 35.28 10.20 0.74
CA ILE A 61 36.41 9.59 1.46
C ILE A 61 36.53 10.16 2.88
N GLN A 62 36.45 11.50 3.04
CA GLN A 62 36.48 12.15 4.35
C GLN A 62 35.36 11.65 5.26
N TYR A 63 34.14 11.48 4.71
CA TYR A 63 33.01 10.94 5.46
C TYR A 63 33.28 9.51 5.94
N ILE A 64 33.73 8.61 5.04
CA ILE A 64 34.01 7.20 5.39
C ILE A 64 35.12 7.11 6.45
N ASN A 65 36.19 7.88 6.32
CA ASN A 65 37.27 7.90 7.29
C ASN A 65 36.79 8.34 8.69
N GLY A 66 35.74 9.18 8.76
CA GLY A 66 35.12 9.60 10.03
C GLY A 66 34.29 8.50 10.71
N LEU A 67 33.99 7.39 10.05
CA LEU A 67 33.14 6.31 10.62
C LEU A 67 33.88 5.41 11.63
N ASN A 68 35.21 5.51 11.72
CA ASN A 68 36.09 4.76 12.64
C ASN A 68 35.85 3.24 12.58
N LEU A 69 35.92 2.67 11.36
CA LEU A 69 35.78 1.24 11.13
C LEU A 69 37.03 0.46 11.52
N SER A 70 36.88 -0.81 11.88
CA SER A 70 38.00 -1.69 12.25
C SER A 70 38.65 -2.34 11.02
N THR A 71 37.89 -2.58 9.96
CA THR A 71 38.36 -3.17 8.70
C THR A 71 39.07 -2.11 7.85
N GLU A 72 40.19 -2.47 7.23
CA GLU A 72 40.93 -1.60 6.32
C GLU A 72 40.08 -1.19 5.12
N ILE A 73 40.04 0.10 4.78
CA ILE A 73 39.33 0.64 3.63
C ILE A 73 40.36 1.05 2.56
N VAL A 74 40.18 0.51 1.34
CA VAL A 74 40.99 0.85 0.18
C VAL A 74 40.16 1.65 -0.80
N PHE A 75 40.58 2.85 -1.18
CA PHE A 75 39.86 3.70 -2.11
C PHE A 75 40.46 3.60 -3.52
N ILE A 76 39.60 3.49 -4.54
CA ILE A 76 39.95 3.55 -5.95
C ILE A 76 39.09 4.63 -6.59
N ASN A 77 39.70 5.61 -7.27
CA ASN A 77 38.95 6.71 -7.87
C ASN A 77 38.68 6.47 -9.35
N ASN A 78 37.42 6.66 -9.78
CA ASN A 78 37.03 6.72 -11.18
C ASN A 78 36.98 8.18 -11.62
N ASP A 79 38.04 8.69 -12.22
CA ASP A 79 38.17 10.10 -12.63
C ASP A 79 37.25 10.47 -13.81
N ILE A 80 36.69 9.48 -14.50
CA ILE A 80 35.80 9.67 -15.66
C ILE A 80 34.38 9.10 -15.40
N TYR A 81 33.95 9.12 -14.13
CA TYR A 81 32.65 8.58 -13.69
C TYR A 81 31.46 9.16 -14.48
N ASP A 82 31.56 10.40 -14.96
CA ASP A 82 30.53 11.10 -15.74
C ASP A 82 30.42 10.61 -17.20
N LYS A 83 31.39 9.83 -17.69
CA LYS A 83 31.48 9.30 -19.06
C LYS A 83 31.43 7.77 -19.11
N THR A 84 31.37 7.13 -17.97
CA THR A 84 31.42 5.66 -17.84
C THR A 84 30.28 5.15 -16.98
N ASN A 85 30.00 3.85 -17.08
CA ASN A 85 29.07 3.17 -16.21
C ASN A 85 29.81 2.22 -15.25
N ASN A 86 29.07 1.43 -14.48
CA ASN A 86 29.62 0.57 -13.41
C ASN A 86 30.62 -0.49 -13.92
N ILE A 87 30.59 -0.87 -15.21
CA ILE A 87 31.60 -1.76 -15.84
C ILE A 87 33.00 -1.20 -15.70
N TYR A 88 33.20 0.12 -15.85
CA TYR A 88 34.52 0.72 -15.73
C TYR A 88 34.98 0.82 -14.27
N SER A 89 34.06 1.08 -13.34
CA SER A 89 34.36 1.03 -11.90
C SER A 89 34.78 -0.38 -11.46
N MET A 90 34.13 -1.42 -12.01
CA MET A 90 34.52 -2.81 -11.81
C MET A 90 35.91 -3.10 -12.38
N TYR A 91 36.23 -2.59 -13.61
CA TYR A 91 37.54 -2.74 -14.23
C TYR A 91 38.64 -2.11 -13.38
N LEU A 92 38.42 -0.93 -12.82
CA LEU A 92 39.41 -0.26 -11.95
C LEU A 92 39.76 -1.09 -10.71
N ALA A 93 38.81 -1.89 -10.20
CA ALA A 93 39.02 -2.76 -9.05
C ALA A 93 39.75 -4.09 -9.40
N LYS A 94 40.09 -4.33 -10.66
CA LYS A 94 40.71 -5.59 -11.15
C LYS A 94 41.87 -6.04 -10.29
N ASP A 95 42.88 -5.17 -10.11
CA ASP A 95 44.12 -5.50 -9.41
C ASP A 95 43.92 -5.89 -7.95
N GLU A 96 42.81 -5.47 -7.35
CA GLU A 96 42.43 -5.85 -5.99
C GLU A 96 41.62 -7.17 -6.02
N MET A 97 40.64 -7.33 -6.91
CA MET A 97 39.79 -8.50 -6.97
C MET A 97 40.51 -9.80 -7.34
N ILE A 98 41.62 -9.73 -8.09
CA ILE A 98 42.43 -10.90 -8.41
C ILE A 98 43.33 -11.37 -7.26
N LYS A 99 43.35 -10.67 -6.13
CA LYS A 99 44.17 -11.06 -4.95
C LYS A 99 43.46 -12.10 -4.09
N GLU A 100 42.16 -11.98 -3.90
CA GLU A 100 41.35 -12.89 -3.09
C GLU A 100 39.86 -12.89 -3.48
N ASP A 101 39.09 -13.83 -2.92
CA ASP A 101 37.64 -13.91 -3.14
C ASP A 101 36.98 -12.60 -2.69
N THR A 102 36.03 -12.13 -3.47
CA THR A 102 35.42 -10.80 -3.31
C THR A 102 33.90 -10.86 -3.28
N ILE A 103 33.28 -10.18 -2.32
CA ILE A 103 31.86 -9.85 -2.37
C ILE A 103 31.73 -8.45 -2.95
N THR A 104 31.02 -8.32 -4.08
CA THR A 104 30.72 -7.05 -4.75
C THR A 104 29.32 -6.57 -4.42
N LEU A 105 29.17 -5.26 -4.15
CA LEU A 105 27.91 -4.60 -3.82
C LEU A 105 27.77 -3.29 -4.60
N GLU A 106 26.56 -2.96 -5.01
CA GLU A 106 26.23 -1.60 -5.44
C GLU A 106 25.81 -0.74 -4.24
N SER A 107 26.11 0.54 -4.31
CA SER A 107 26.07 1.44 -3.15
C SER A 107 24.71 2.10 -2.89
N ASP A 108 23.72 1.78 -3.69
CA ASP A 108 22.32 2.26 -3.59
C ASP A 108 21.37 1.28 -2.89
N LEU A 109 21.93 0.24 -2.32
CA LEU A 109 21.20 -0.79 -1.61
C LEU A 109 21.06 -0.46 -0.12
N ILE A 110 19.90 -0.81 0.42
CA ILE A 110 19.69 -0.95 1.86
C ILE A 110 19.25 -2.39 2.16
N PHE A 111 19.85 -3.02 3.15
CA PHE A 111 19.56 -4.40 3.55
C PHE A 111 19.87 -4.64 5.03
N ASN A 112 19.38 -5.75 5.58
CA ASN A 112 19.72 -6.21 6.92
C ASN A 112 20.94 -7.17 6.91
N ASP A 113 21.52 -7.43 8.09
CA ASP A 113 22.75 -8.23 8.25
C ASP A 113 22.66 -9.64 7.65
N GLU A 114 21.47 -10.26 7.68
CA GLU A 114 21.19 -11.59 7.14
C GLU A 114 21.53 -11.70 5.64
N MET A 115 21.50 -10.58 4.90
CA MET A 115 21.86 -10.55 3.49
C MET A 115 23.30 -11.00 3.26
N ILE A 116 24.23 -10.45 4.04
CA ILE A 116 25.65 -10.80 3.93
C ILE A 116 25.92 -12.19 4.51
N ASP A 117 25.23 -12.58 5.57
CA ASP A 117 25.33 -13.93 6.11
C ASP A 117 24.87 -14.99 5.10
N THR A 118 23.83 -14.70 4.31
CA THR A 118 23.34 -15.59 3.26
C THR A 118 24.42 -15.90 2.21
N ILE A 119 25.21 -14.92 1.80
CA ILE A 119 26.26 -15.12 0.77
C ILE A 119 27.55 -15.68 1.36
N LEU A 120 27.89 -15.31 2.61
CA LEU A 120 29.08 -15.82 3.30
C LEU A 120 28.98 -17.29 3.69
N ASN A 121 27.80 -17.74 4.12
CA ASN A 121 27.55 -19.12 4.56
C ASN A 121 27.32 -20.10 3.41
N ASP A 122 27.20 -19.63 2.17
CA ASP A 122 27.06 -20.51 1.02
C ASP A 122 28.44 -20.98 0.52
N SER A 123 28.61 -22.30 0.41
CA SER A 123 29.88 -22.94 0.08
C SER A 123 30.28 -22.83 -1.40
N ARG A 124 29.38 -22.38 -2.26
CA ARG A 124 29.65 -22.19 -3.70
C ARG A 124 30.61 -21.03 -3.93
N ASP A 125 31.47 -21.16 -4.91
CA ASP A 125 32.55 -20.19 -5.15
C ASP A 125 32.05 -18.86 -5.74
N ASN A 126 31.05 -18.94 -6.65
CA ASN A 126 30.55 -17.76 -7.34
C ASN A 126 29.03 -17.72 -7.28
N LEU A 127 28.49 -16.62 -6.79
CA LEU A 127 27.07 -16.45 -6.53
C LEU A 127 26.57 -15.08 -6.99
N ALA A 128 25.31 -15.04 -7.44
CA ALA A 128 24.49 -13.85 -7.56
C ALA A 128 23.33 -13.94 -6.58
N LEU A 129 23.19 -13.01 -5.65
CA LEU A 129 21.98 -12.93 -4.79
C LEU A 129 20.80 -12.47 -5.64
N VAL A 130 19.68 -13.16 -5.49
CA VAL A 130 18.46 -12.89 -6.25
C VAL A 130 17.21 -12.93 -5.35
N ALA A 131 16.23 -12.11 -5.72
CA ALA A 131 14.88 -12.14 -5.17
C ALA A 131 13.86 -12.47 -6.26
N LYS A 132 12.76 -13.12 -5.92
CA LYS A 132 11.63 -13.27 -6.86
C LYS A 132 11.21 -11.89 -7.34
N TYR A 133 11.00 -11.73 -8.65
CA TYR A 133 10.62 -10.44 -9.21
C TYR A 133 9.30 -9.91 -8.62
N GLU A 134 9.30 -8.65 -8.27
CA GLU A 134 8.14 -7.88 -7.82
C GLU A 134 8.00 -6.61 -8.66
N PRO A 135 6.78 -6.07 -8.89
CA PRO A 135 6.53 -4.97 -9.83
C PRO A 135 7.26 -3.64 -9.54
N TRP A 136 7.80 -3.47 -8.33
CA TRP A 136 8.58 -2.28 -7.96
C TRP A 136 10.06 -2.38 -8.39
N MET A 137 10.52 -3.59 -8.73
CA MET A 137 11.93 -3.86 -9.06
C MET A 137 12.22 -3.43 -10.49
N ASP A 138 13.35 -2.76 -10.70
CA ASP A 138 13.89 -2.34 -11.99
C ASP A 138 15.27 -2.96 -12.25
N GLY A 139 15.77 -2.92 -13.47
CA GLY A 139 17.10 -3.37 -13.86
C GLY A 139 17.18 -4.83 -14.30
N THR A 140 18.33 -5.46 -14.07
CA THR A 140 18.65 -6.79 -14.58
C THR A 140 17.90 -7.88 -13.81
N CYS A 141 17.23 -8.77 -14.55
CA CYS A 141 16.59 -9.98 -14.03
C CYS A 141 17.28 -11.25 -14.55
N LEU A 142 17.00 -12.36 -13.90
CA LEU A 142 17.52 -13.68 -14.27
C LEU A 142 16.39 -14.66 -14.51
N LYS A 143 16.63 -15.64 -15.40
CA LYS A 143 15.93 -16.94 -15.40
C LYS A 143 16.83 -17.96 -14.72
N ILE A 144 16.26 -18.72 -13.78
CA ILE A 144 16.98 -19.80 -13.06
C ILE A 144 16.19 -21.09 -13.15
N ASN A 145 16.86 -22.22 -12.98
CA ASN A 145 16.21 -23.53 -12.84
C ASN A 145 16.04 -23.92 -11.35
N GLU A 146 15.47 -25.09 -11.11
CA GLU A 146 15.23 -25.64 -9.76
C GLU A 146 16.52 -25.88 -8.95
N LYS A 147 17.68 -25.94 -9.60
CA LYS A 147 19.00 -26.08 -8.97
C LYS A 147 19.70 -24.74 -8.73
N GLU A 148 18.98 -23.64 -8.88
CA GLU A 148 19.53 -22.27 -8.81
C GLU A 148 20.64 -21.99 -9.86
N GLU A 149 20.69 -22.76 -10.97
CA GLU A 149 21.60 -22.46 -12.08
C GLU A 149 21.00 -21.31 -12.91
N ILE A 150 21.83 -20.32 -13.21
CA ILE A 150 21.42 -19.17 -14.04
C ILE A 150 21.36 -19.63 -15.49
N LEU A 151 20.18 -19.52 -16.09
CA LEU A 151 19.92 -19.86 -17.49
C LEU A 151 20.13 -18.67 -18.41
N ASP A 152 19.77 -17.47 -17.97
CA ASP A 152 19.91 -16.24 -18.76
C ASP A 152 19.86 -15.00 -17.87
N PHE A 153 20.52 -13.92 -18.35
CA PHE A 153 20.40 -12.56 -17.84
C PHE A 153 19.47 -11.76 -18.75
N ILE A 154 18.38 -11.24 -18.20
CA ILE A 154 17.35 -10.49 -18.91
C ILE A 154 17.56 -9.00 -18.63
N SER A 155 17.99 -8.24 -19.61
CA SER A 155 18.10 -6.78 -19.51
C SER A 155 16.72 -6.12 -19.53
N GLY A 156 16.60 -4.88 -19.07
CA GLY A 156 15.33 -4.13 -19.11
C GLY A 156 14.74 -4.01 -20.53
N LYS A 157 15.57 -4.05 -21.59
CA LYS A 157 15.11 -4.04 -23.00
C LYS A 157 14.49 -5.37 -23.43
N GLU A 158 14.92 -6.47 -22.84
CA GLU A 158 14.46 -7.84 -23.14
C GLU A 158 13.36 -8.30 -22.18
N PHE A 159 13.06 -7.51 -21.14
CA PHE A 159 12.08 -7.85 -20.13
C PHE A 159 10.67 -7.97 -20.73
N ASN A 160 10.04 -9.12 -20.51
CA ASN A 160 8.69 -9.39 -20.96
C ASN A 160 7.77 -9.58 -19.74
N PHE A 161 6.84 -8.66 -19.54
CA PHE A 161 5.89 -8.74 -18.43
C PHE A 161 5.00 -10.00 -18.41
N HIS A 162 4.80 -10.67 -19.56
CA HIS A 162 4.07 -11.95 -19.60
C HIS A 162 4.83 -13.10 -18.95
N ASP A 163 6.17 -13.00 -18.87
CA ASP A 163 7.05 -13.99 -18.27
C ASP A 163 7.52 -13.57 -16.85
N ALA A 164 7.01 -12.46 -16.31
CA ALA A 164 7.48 -11.88 -15.05
C ALA A 164 7.48 -12.87 -13.86
N ASP A 165 6.53 -13.79 -13.85
CA ASP A 165 6.44 -14.86 -12.84
C ASP A 165 7.61 -15.86 -12.89
N GLN A 166 8.41 -15.88 -13.98
CA GLN A 166 9.58 -16.74 -14.13
C GLN A 166 10.87 -16.00 -13.75
N TYR A 167 10.82 -14.69 -13.54
CA TYR A 167 11.99 -13.87 -13.33
C TYR A 167 12.37 -13.72 -11.85
N TYR A 168 13.67 -13.54 -11.66
CA TYR A 168 14.30 -13.19 -10.40
C TYR A 168 15.15 -11.93 -10.63
N LYS A 169 14.95 -10.90 -9.80
CA LYS A 169 15.77 -9.67 -9.82
C LYS A 169 17.12 -9.94 -9.18
N THR A 170 18.21 -9.51 -9.81
CA THR A 170 19.50 -9.42 -9.14
C THR A 170 19.46 -8.37 -8.04
N ILE A 171 19.99 -8.71 -6.86
CA ILE A 171 20.11 -7.75 -5.74
C ILE A 171 21.36 -6.88 -5.89
N ASN A 172 22.10 -7.06 -6.99
CA ASN A 172 23.37 -6.38 -7.24
C ASN A 172 24.42 -6.65 -6.15
N ILE A 173 24.34 -7.86 -5.55
CA ILE A 173 25.34 -8.41 -4.63
C ILE A 173 25.82 -9.75 -5.19
N TYR A 174 27.13 -9.86 -5.42
CA TYR A 174 27.75 -11.03 -6.02
C TYR A 174 28.93 -11.50 -5.18
N LYS A 175 29.19 -12.81 -5.19
CA LYS A 175 30.42 -13.43 -4.69
C LYS A 175 31.21 -13.91 -5.89
N PHE A 176 32.43 -13.45 -6.03
CA PHE A 176 33.38 -13.87 -7.06
C PHE A 176 34.62 -14.46 -6.41
N SER A 177 34.95 -15.69 -6.77
CA SER A 177 36.21 -16.29 -6.38
C SER A 177 37.38 -15.59 -7.09
N LYS A 178 38.55 -15.62 -6.45
CA LYS A 178 39.80 -15.17 -7.06
C LYS A 178 40.07 -15.82 -8.42
N ASP A 179 39.82 -17.13 -8.50
CA ASP A 179 40.03 -17.90 -9.74
C ASP A 179 39.11 -17.41 -10.87
N PHE A 180 37.81 -17.28 -10.58
CA PHE A 180 36.86 -16.76 -11.55
C PHE A 180 37.21 -15.34 -12.00
N SER A 181 37.54 -14.47 -11.06
CA SER A 181 37.96 -13.10 -11.37
C SER A 181 39.18 -13.07 -12.30
N THR A 182 40.21 -13.87 -12.01
CA THR A 182 41.49 -13.86 -12.73
C THR A 182 41.37 -14.53 -14.12
N ASN A 183 40.73 -15.71 -14.15
CA ASN A 183 40.83 -16.60 -15.33
C ASN A 183 39.63 -16.50 -16.26
N THR A 184 38.51 -15.89 -15.79
CA THR A 184 37.29 -15.80 -16.57
C THR A 184 36.76 -14.36 -16.65
N TYR A 185 36.38 -13.75 -15.53
CA TYR A 185 35.62 -12.52 -15.55
C TYR A 185 36.38 -11.33 -16.15
N PHE A 186 37.58 -11.02 -15.67
CA PHE A 186 38.36 -9.88 -16.19
C PHE A 186 38.84 -10.04 -17.61
N PRO A 187 39.29 -11.19 -18.08
CA PRO A 187 39.56 -11.40 -19.52
C PRO A 187 38.36 -11.09 -20.41
N PHE A 188 37.16 -11.55 -20.05
CA PHE A 188 35.94 -11.23 -20.80
C PHE A 188 35.56 -9.76 -20.70
N LEU A 189 35.70 -9.13 -19.53
CA LEU A 189 35.40 -7.72 -19.28
C LEU A 189 36.32 -6.83 -20.14
N GLU A 190 37.61 -7.10 -20.21
CA GLU A 190 38.56 -6.35 -21.02
C GLU A 190 38.25 -6.49 -22.51
N ALA A 191 37.96 -7.70 -22.99
CA ALA A 191 37.55 -7.95 -24.37
C ALA A 191 36.23 -7.20 -24.70
N PHE A 192 35.24 -7.25 -23.80
CA PHE A 192 33.98 -6.55 -23.96
C PHE A 192 34.18 -5.03 -24.05
N MET A 193 34.95 -4.46 -23.11
CA MET A 193 35.21 -3.01 -23.09
C MET A 193 35.99 -2.54 -24.31
N SER A 194 36.87 -3.38 -24.87
CA SER A 194 37.64 -3.03 -26.07
C SER A 194 36.75 -2.91 -27.33
N THR A 195 35.59 -3.58 -27.35
CA THR A 195 34.65 -3.60 -28.48
C THR A 195 33.44 -2.69 -28.27
N ASN A 196 32.90 -2.64 -27.03
CA ASN A 196 31.64 -1.95 -26.71
C ASN A 196 31.85 -0.64 -25.93
N GLY A 197 33.09 -0.37 -25.48
CA GLY A 197 33.40 0.83 -24.70
C GLY A 197 33.18 0.65 -23.18
N LYS A 198 33.21 1.78 -22.47
CA LYS A 198 33.22 1.85 -20.99
C LYS A 198 31.88 2.26 -20.40
N ASN A 199 30.86 2.48 -21.23
CA ASN A 199 29.54 2.99 -20.76
C ASN A 199 28.47 1.90 -20.86
N ASP A 200 28.69 0.81 -20.15
CA ASP A 200 27.76 -0.32 -20.05
C ASP A 200 27.74 -0.88 -18.62
N TYR A 201 26.84 -1.84 -18.36
CA TYR A 201 26.73 -2.54 -17.09
C TYR A 201 27.65 -3.77 -17.06
N TYR A 202 28.26 -4.03 -15.89
CA TYR A 202 29.16 -5.19 -15.72
C TYR A 202 28.44 -6.53 -15.87
N GLU A 203 27.12 -6.58 -15.63
CA GLU A 203 26.28 -7.76 -15.85
C GLU A 203 26.21 -8.20 -17.32
N ALA A 204 26.43 -7.29 -18.27
CA ALA A 204 26.52 -7.63 -19.70
C ALA A 204 27.62 -8.64 -19.96
N VAL A 205 28.74 -8.57 -19.23
CA VAL A 205 29.82 -9.54 -19.28
C VAL A 205 29.41 -10.89 -18.73
N LEU A 206 28.67 -10.91 -17.62
CA LEU A 206 28.12 -12.14 -17.00
C LEU A 206 27.16 -12.85 -17.95
N LYS A 207 26.31 -12.09 -18.66
CA LYS A 207 25.41 -12.62 -19.69
C LYS A 207 26.17 -13.38 -20.77
N ILE A 208 27.30 -12.84 -21.27
CA ILE A 208 28.13 -13.48 -22.27
C ILE A 208 28.75 -14.77 -21.74
N ILE A 209 29.31 -14.74 -20.52
CA ILE A 209 29.95 -15.90 -19.89
C ILE A 209 28.93 -17.05 -19.73
N ILE A 210 27.71 -16.76 -19.26
CA ILE A 210 26.64 -17.75 -19.15
C ILE A 210 26.23 -18.28 -20.54
N GLY A 211 26.02 -17.40 -21.52
CA GLY A 211 25.61 -17.76 -22.87
C GLY A 211 26.63 -18.68 -23.61
N LEU A 212 27.91 -18.64 -23.21
CA LEU A 212 28.95 -19.54 -23.70
C LEU A 212 28.96 -20.91 -23.00
N GLY A 213 27.99 -21.20 -22.14
CA GLY A 213 27.89 -22.47 -21.39
C GLY A 213 28.96 -22.65 -20.30
N LYS A 214 29.63 -21.55 -19.94
CA LYS A 214 30.59 -21.54 -18.83
C LYS A 214 29.85 -21.16 -17.53
N ASN A 215 29.03 -22.09 -17.00
CA ASN A 215 28.23 -21.89 -15.79
C ASN A 215 29.13 -21.81 -14.53
N HIS A 216 29.81 -20.71 -14.36
CA HIS A 216 30.65 -20.47 -13.18
C HIS A 216 29.92 -19.71 -12.07
N ILE A 217 28.75 -19.11 -12.34
CA ILE A 217 27.96 -18.36 -11.37
C ILE A 217 26.60 -19.01 -11.19
N GLN A 218 26.20 -19.24 -9.95
CA GLN A 218 24.86 -19.73 -9.59
C GLN A 218 24.06 -18.64 -8.91
N ALA A 219 22.75 -18.70 -9.00
CA ALA A 219 21.89 -17.85 -8.20
C ALA A 219 21.84 -18.35 -6.75
N LYS A 220 21.63 -17.42 -5.82
CA LYS A 220 21.24 -17.73 -4.46
C LYS A 220 19.98 -16.93 -4.12
N CYS A 221 18.85 -17.63 -4.02
CA CYS A 221 17.61 -17.00 -3.61
C CYS A 221 17.68 -16.55 -2.16
N ILE A 222 17.34 -15.31 -1.87
CA ILE A 222 17.24 -14.82 -0.49
C ILE A 222 15.98 -15.36 0.17
N GLY A 223 16.05 -15.57 1.49
CA GLY A 223 14.89 -15.97 2.30
C GLY A 223 13.89 -14.82 2.52
N ASP A 224 12.68 -15.18 2.90
CA ASP A 224 11.59 -14.22 3.12
C ASP A 224 11.82 -13.27 4.31
N SER A 225 12.69 -13.62 5.25
CA SER A 225 13.09 -12.78 6.39
C SER A 225 14.06 -11.66 6.01
N VAL A 226 14.75 -11.80 4.88
CA VAL A 226 15.77 -10.84 4.43
C VAL A 226 15.08 -9.59 3.89
N LYS A 227 15.32 -8.47 4.56
CA LYS A 227 14.84 -7.15 4.12
C LYS A 227 15.88 -6.48 3.26
N TRP A 228 15.45 -5.96 2.13
CA TRP A 228 16.29 -5.16 1.24
C TRP A 228 15.45 -4.21 0.40
N TYR A 229 16.06 -3.19 -0.14
CA TYR A 229 15.47 -2.28 -1.12
C TYR A 229 16.58 -1.61 -1.93
N GLU A 230 16.31 -1.24 -3.19
CA GLU A 230 17.18 -0.44 -4.05
C GLU A 230 16.60 0.97 -4.12
N ILE A 231 17.43 2.00 -3.92
CA ILE A 231 16.98 3.39 -3.81
C ILE A 231 17.46 4.17 -5.02
N ASP A 232 16.58 4.43 -5.93
CA ASP A 232 16.85 5.15 -7.17
C ASP A 232 16.25 6.57 -7.19
N ASP A 233 15.15 6.77 -6.50
CA ASP A 233 14.45 8.04 -6.45
C ASP A 233 13.87 8.36 -5.05
N GLU A 234 13.17 9.51 -4.93
CA GLU A 234 12.56 9.96 -3.67
C GLU A 234 11.45 9.01 -3.19
N GLN A 235 10.75 8.32 -4.10
CA GLN A 235 9.69 7.39 -3.76
C GLN A 235 10.27 6.09 -3.17
N ASP A 236 11.36 5.59 -3.74
CA ASP A 236 12.09 4.44 -3.21
C ASP A 236 12.62 4.73 -1.80
N LEU A 237 13.15 5.94 -1.60
CA LEU A 237 13.61 6.40 -0.29
C LEU A 237 12.47 6.40 0.75
N ASP A 238 11.28 6.84 0.38
CA ASP A 238 10.11 6.83 1.26
C ASP A 238 9.67 5.40 1.63
N ILE A 239 9.64 4.49 0.64
CA ILE A 239 9.30 3.07 0.86
C ILE A 239 10.36 2.40 1.73
N ALA A 240 11.64 2.53 1.38
CA ALA A 240 12.75 2.00 2.16
C ALA A 240 12.72 2.52 3.60
N SER A 241 12.46 3.82 3.78
CA SER A 241 12.29 4.43 5.10
C SER A 241 11.18 3.80 5.92
N SER A 242 10.11 3.32 5.29
CA SER A 242 9.01 2.63 5.97
C SER A 242 9.37 1.18 6.30
N ILE A 243 10.00 0.45 5.36
CA ILE A 243 10.44 -0.96 5.54
C ILE A 243 11.46 -1.08 6.67
N PHE A 244 12.42 -0.14 6.73
CA PHE A 244 13.51 -0.12 7.71
C PHE A 244 13.22 0.74 8.94
N SER A 245 11.98 1.18 9.14
CA SER A 245 11.51 1.71 10.41
C SER A 245 11.02 0.58 11.32
N GLU A 246 11.02 0.84 12.62
CA GLU A 246 10.56 -0.10 13.64
C GLU A 246 9.54 0.57 14.58
N GLY A 247 8.78 -0.23 15.29
CA GLY A 247 7.90 0.20 16.34
C GLY A 247 6.92 1.30 15.92
N GLU A 248 6.79 2.31 16.75
CA GLU A 248 5.88 3.45 16.55
C GLU A 248 6.15 4.23 15.27
N LYS A 249 7.43 4.42 14.92
CA LYS A 249 7.81 5.15 13.71
C LYS A 249 7.33 4.44 12.44
N LYS A 250 7.41 3.11 12.41
CA LYS A 250 6.86 2.29 11.31
C LYS A 250 5.34 2.42 11.22
N LEU A 251 4.66 2.31 12.37
CA LEU A 251 3.21 2.43 12.44
C LEU A 251 2.73 3.81 11.95
N SER A 252 3.36 4.91 12.41
CA SER A 252 3.03 6.27 11.97
C SER A 252 3.19 6.42 10.45
N LYS A 253 4.33 6.02 9.89
CA LYS A 253 4.58 6.08 8.45
C LYS A 253 3.55 5.30 7.63
N MET A 254 3.14 4.12 8.09
CA MET A 254 2.11 3.33 7.41
C MET A 254 0.73 3.99 7.50
N GLN A 255 0.37 4.57 8.64
CA GLN A 255 -0.91 5.26 8.82
C GLN A 255 -1.02 6.54 7.98
N GLU A 256 0.05 7.32 7.86
CA GLU A 256 0.12 8.57 7.09
C GLU A 256 -0.09 8.37 5.58
N ARG A 257 0.14 7.17 5.05
CA ARG A 257 0.00 6.87 3.61
C ARG A 257 -1.45 6.91 3.10
N TYR A 258 -2.42 6.61 3.92
CA TYR A 258 -3.85 6.52 3.54
C TYR A 258 -4.14 5.63 2.31
N GLY A 259 -3.23 4.72 1.93
CA GLY A 259 -3.34 3.83 0.77
C GLY A 259 -1.99 3.48 0.15
N GLY A 260 -2.01 2.88 -1.04
CA GLY A 260 -0.79 2.49 -1.75
C GLY A 260 -0.05 1.29 -1.15
N TYR A 261 -0.72 0.49 -0.32
CA TYR A 261 -0.12 -0.67 0.35
C TYR A 261 0.20 -1.82 -0.60
N TRP A 262 -0.26 -1.79 -1.82
CA TRP A 262 0.16 -2.70 -2.90
C TRP A 262 1.68 -2.64 -3.19
N ARG A 263 2.36 -1.61 -2.70
CA ARG A 263 3.84 -1.51 -2.72
C ARG A 263 4.52 -2.33 -1.63
N TYR A 264 3.75 -2.95 -0.74
CA TYR A 264 4.19 -3.83 0.33
C TYR A 264 3.53 -5.20 0.15
N PRO A 265 3.98 -6.01 -0.83
CA PRO A 265 3.24 -7.21 -1.28
C PRO A 265 3.04 -8.27 -0.19
N LYS A 266 3.89 -8.27 0.85
CA LYS A 266 3.75 -9.17 2.00
C LYS A 266 2.80 -8.64 3.09
N LEU A 267 2.28 -7.41 2.95
CA LEU A 267 1.43 -6.78 3.95
C LEU A 267 -0.02 -7.25 3.80
N LEU A 268 -0.57 -7.86 4.85
CA LEU A 268 -2.00 -8.14 4.98
C LEU A 268 -2.71 -6.90 5.50
N ASP A 269 -3.46 -6.24 4.64
CA ASP A 269 -4.17 -5.01 4.96
C ASP A 269 -5.54 -5.27 5.55
N PHE A 270 -5.66 -5.17 6.89
CA PHE A 270 -6.92 -5.18 7.65
C PHE A 270 -7.41 -3.77 8.01
N CYS A 271 -6.76 -2.73 7.51
CA CYS A 271 -7.12 -1.33 7.77
C CYS A 271 -8.18 -0.82 6.79
N TYR A 272 -8.12 -1.24 5.52
CA TYR A 272 -9.01 -0.79 4.45
C TYR A 272 -10.12 -1.79 4.16
N LEU A 273 -11.33 -1.25 3.99
CA LEU A 273 -12.60 -1.93 4.11
C LEU A 273 -13.13 -2.27 2.70
N VAL A 274 -12.62 -3.32 2.10
CA VAL A 274 -12.93 -3.73 0.72
C VAL A 274 -13.43 -5.18 0.71
N ASN A 275 -14.47 -5.47 -0.09
CA ASN A 275 -14.97 -6.83 -0.27
C ASN A 275 -13.96 -7.68 -1.06
N PRO A 276 -13.37 -8.74 -0.46
CA PRO A 276 -12.37 -9.57 -1.13
C PRO A 276 -12.97 -10.57 -2.13
N TYR A 277 -14.29 -10.78 -2.12
CA TYR A 277 -14.98 -11.76 -2.96
C TYR A 277 -15.48 -11.19 -4.29
N PHE A 278 -15.29 -9.89 -4.54
CA PHE A 278 -15.65 -9.21 -5.78
C PHE A 278 -14.56 -8.18 -6.13
N PRO A 279 -14.25 -7.95 -7.41
CA PRO A 279 -14.85 -8.48 -8.62
C PRO A 279 -14.43 -9.93 -8.95
N PRO A 280 -15.26 -10.70 -9.73
CA PRO A 280 -14.91 -12.04 -10.15
C PRO A 280 -13.81 -12.04 -11.21
N LYS A 281 -13.05 -13.14 -11.31
CA LYS A 281 -11.94 -13.28 -12.27
C LYS A 281 -12.34 -12.90 -13.70
N LYS A 282 -13.49 -13.33 -14.17
CA LYS A 282 -13.97 -13.01 -15.53
C LYS A 282 -14.12 -11.50 -15.77
N MET A 283 -14.51 -10.74 -14.77
CA MET A 283 -14.58 -9.27 -14.87
C MET A 283 -13.19 -8.65 -14.95
N ILE A 284 -12.24 -9.18 -14.19
CA ILE A 284 -10.82 -8.76 -14.24
C ILE A 284 -10.24 -9.05 -15.62
N ASP A 285 -10.50 -10.25 -16.18
CA ASP A 285 -10.04 -10.63 -17.52
C ASP A 285 -10.62 -9.68 -18.61
N GLU A 286 -11.87 -9.21 -18.45
CA GLU A 286 -12.50 -8.23 -19.35
C GLU A 286 -11.80 -6.85 -19.26
N PHE A 287 -11.39 -6.43 -18.06
CA PHE A 287 -10.56 -5.24 -17.87
C PHE A 287 -9.19 -5.37 -18.52
N GLN A 288 -8.53 -6.50 -18.33
CA GLN A 288 -7.21 -6.77 -18.92
C GLN A 288 -7.27 -6.72 -20.45
N TYR A 289 -8.30 -7.31 -21.05
CA TYR A 289 -8.54 -7.25 -22.50
C TYR A 289 -8.72 -5.82 -23.00
N SER A 290 -9.43 -4.99 -22.25
CA SER A 290 -9.76 -3.60 -22.62
C SER A 290 -8.71 -2.59 -22.19
N PHE A 291 -7.68 -3.00 -21.43
CA PHE A 291 -6.73 -2.13 -20.72
C PHE A 291 -6.12 -1.05 -21.62
N LYS A 292 -5.61 -1.44 -22.81
CA LYS A 292 -4.98 -0.48 -23.73
C LYS A 292 -5.94 0.61 -24.17
N THR A 293 -7.17 0.24 -24.55
CA THR A 293 -8.20 1.20 -24.98
C THR A 293 -8.57 2.15 -23.83
N LEU A 294 -8.75 1.60 -22.61
CA LEU A 294 -9.12 2.39 -21.45
C LEU A 294 -8.01 3.35 -21.00
N LEU A 295 -6.76 2.99 -21.26
CA LEU A 295 -5.61 3.84 -20.95
C LEU A 295 -5.44 5.00 -21.95
N GLU A 296 -5.69 4.74 -23.24
CA GLU A 296 -5.39 5.67 -24.34
C GLU A 296 -6.55 6.62 -24.67
N GLN A 297 -7.79 6.31 -24.23
CA GLN A 297 -8.98 7.06 -24.62
C GLN A 297 -9.56 7.86 -23.47
N TYR A 298 -10.08 9.06 -23.78
CA TYR A 298 -10.84 9.85 -22.83
C TYR A 298 -12.14 9.15 -22.43
N PRO A 299 -12.55 9.22 -21.15
CA PRO A 299 -13.87 8.77 -20.72
C PRO A 299 -14.96 9.70 -21.25
N SER A 300 -16.20 9.23 -21.20
CA SER A 300 -17.39 10.05 -21.46
C SER A 300 -17.58 11.11 -20.36
N GLY A 301 -18.36 12.15 -20.69
CA GLY A 301 -18.70 13.18 -19.72
C GLY A 301 -19.73 12.70 -18.67
N LEU A 302 -19.93 13.55 -17.66
CA LEU A 302 -20.76 13.27 -16.49
C LEU A 302 -22.19 12.81 -16.81
N LYS A 303 -22.81 13.32 -17.92
CA LYS A 303 -24.15 12.90 -18.34
C LYS A 303 -24.23 11.42 -18.64
N VAL A 304 -23.26 10.87 -19.36
CA VAL A 304 -23.21 9.44 -19.72
C VAL A 304 -22.98 8.61 -18.45
N ASN A 305 -22.00 8.97 -17.64
CA ASN A 305 -21.67 8.26 -16.41
C ASN A 305 -22.83 8.28 -15.39
N SER A 306 -23.54 9.41 -15.27
CA SER A 306 -24.77 9.48 -14.45
C SER A 306 -25.89 8.58 -15.00
N SER A 307 -26.02 8.46 -16.33
CA SER A 307 -27.01 7.53 -16.93
C SER A 307 -26.69 6.07 -16.67
N LEU A 308 -25.40 5.70 -16.68
CA LEU A 308 -24.96 4.33 -16.32
C LEU A 308 -25.27 4.03 -14.84
N CYS A 309 -24.98 4.96 -13.93
CA CYS A 309 -25.33 4.81 -12.52
C CYS A 309 -26.86 4.76 -12.31
N ALA A 310 -27.63 5.63 -12.96
CA ALA A 310 -29.08 5.65 -12.88
C ALA A 310 -29.69 4.29 -13.29
N LYS A 311 -29.16 3.68 -14.34
CA LYS A 311 -29.54 2.33 -14.76
C LYS A 311 -29.22 1.27 -13.71
N ILE A 312 -28.01 1.31 -13.11
CA ILE A 312 -27.58 0.34 -12.09
C ILE A 312 -28.49 0.39 -10.87
N PHE A 313 -28.84 1.60 -10.42
CA PHE A 313 -29.66 1.82 -9.22
C PHE A 313 -31.16 1.87 -9.49
N GLY A 314 -31.61 1.87 -10.75
CA GLY A 314 -33.03 1.88 -11.11
C GLY A 314 -33.75 3.20 -10.79
N ILE A 315 -33.08 4.34 -10.87
CA ILE A 315 -33.63 5.68 -10.61
C ILE A 315 -33.43 6.62 -11.80
N SER A 316 -34.12 7.74 -11.80
CA SER A 316 -34.01 8.76 -12.83
C SER A 316 -32.66 9.45 -12.84
N VAL A 317 -32.12 9.77 -14.03
CA VAL A 317 -30.79 10.39 -14.22
C VAL A 317 -30.68 11.81 -13.66
N ASP A 318 -31.79 12.51 -13.48
CA ASP A 318 -31.87 13.82 -12.88
C ASP A 318 -31.76 13.80 -11.34
N LYS A 319 -31.84 12.61 -10.73
CA LYS A 319 -31.74 12.40 -9.28
C LYS A 319 -30.42 11.81 -8.82
N ILE A 320 -29.47 11.65 -9.72
CA ILE A 320 -28.16 11.05 -9.41
C ILE A 320 -27.01 11.84 -10.01
N VAL A 321 -25.93 11.91 -9.27
CA VAL A 321 -24.63 12.35 -9.76
C VAL A 321 -23.55 11.36 -9.32
N VAL A 322 -22.61 11.07 -10.23
CA VAL A 322 -21.47 10.19 -9.97
C VAL A 322 -20.21 11.03 -9.74
N GLY A 323 -19.43 10.65 -8.72
CA GLY A 323 -18.21 11.34 -8.31
C GLY A 323 -16.98 10.42 -8.33
N ASN A 324 -15.80 11.04 -8.34
CA ASN A 324 -14.52 10.38 -8.18
C ASN A 324 -14.34 9.88 -6.73
N GLY A 325 -15.09 8.81 -6.42
CA GLY A 325 -15.35 8.35 -5.07
C GLY A 325 -16.39 9.21 -4.33
N ALA A 326 -16.95 8.66 -3.25
CA ALA A 326 -17.91 9.40 -2.42
C ALA A 326 -17.30 10.68 -1.81
N ALA A 327 -15.98 10.73 -1.57
CA ALA A 327 -15.31 11.87 -0.97
C ALA A 327 -15.43 13.16 -1.80
N GLU A 328 -15.44 13.09 -3.14
CA GLU A 328 -15.69 14.25 -4.01
C GLU A 328 -17.11 14.79 -3.78
N LEU A 329 -18.10 13.92 -3.71
CA LEU A 329 -19.49 14.29 -3.50
C LEU A 329 -19.76 14.78 -2.08
N ILE A 330 -19.12 14.17 -1.07
CA ILE A 330 -19.15 14.64 0.32
C ILE A 330 -18.63 16.07 0.41
N LYS A 331 -17.47 16.36 -0.21
CA LYS A 331 -16.92 17.72 -0.25
C LYS A 331 -17.90 18.70 -0.85
N SER A 332 -18.52 18.35 -1.99
CA SER A 332 -19.46 19.21 -2.69
C SER A 332 -20.73 19.47 -1.88
N VAL A 333 -21.37 18.42 -1.33
CA VAL A 333 -22.59 18.59 -0.56
C VAL A 333 -22.36 19.33 0.76
N MET A 334 -21.26 19.03 1.47
CA MET A 334 -20.92 19.74 2.72
C MET A 334 -20.73 21.25 2.51
N GLY A 335 -20.19 21.63 1.34
CA GLY A 335 -20.05 23.05 0.95
C GLY A 335 -21.38 23.79 0.75
N THR A 336 -22.50 23.08 0.62
CA THR A 336 -23.84 23.69 0.48
C THR A 336 -24.58 23.88 1.80
N LEU A 337 -24.11 23.22 2.87
CA LEU A 337 -24.77 23.27 4.17
C LEU A 337 -24.55 24.60 4.89
N GLN A 338 -25.52 24.99 5.71
CA GLN A 338 -25.47 26.19 6.54
C GLN A 338 -26.03 25.89 7.95
N GLY A 339 -25.56 26.66 8.93
CA GLY A 339 -26.00 26.53 10.33
C GLY A 339 -25.44 25.30 11.02
N ASN A 340 -26.08 24.86 12.09
CA ASN A 340 -25.58 23.73 12.87
C ASN A 340 -25.88 22.40 12.21
N VAL A 341 -24.89 21.47 12.28
CA VAL A 341 -24.97 20.12 11.74
C VAL A 341 -24.89 19.10 12.87
N GLY A 342 -25.84 18.17 12.90
CA GLY A 342 -25.83 17.03 13.80
C GLY A 342 -24.87 15.94 13.31
N PHE A 343 -23.96 15.51 14.17
CA PHE A 343 -23.01 14.41 13.96
C PHE A 343 -23.10 13.37 15.06
N ILE A 344 -22.85 12.12 14.72
CA ILE A 344 -22.71 11.03 15.69
C ILE A 344 -21.20 10.75 15.85
N ARG A 345 -20.70 10.56 17.07
CA ARG A 345 -19.30 10.21 17.35
C ARG A 345 -19.18 8.87 18.06
N PRO A 346 -18.16 8.04 17.72
CA PRO A 346 -17.11 8.23 16.70
C PRO A 346 -17.69 8.11 15.29
N THR A 347 -17.11 8.76 14.28
CA THR A 347 -17.64 8.79 12.91
C THR A 347 -16.54 8.73 11.85
N PHE A 348 -16.91 8.70 10.57
CA PHE A 348 -16.01 8.88 9.44
C PHE A 348 -15.68 10.37 9.27
N GLU A 349 -14.40 10.71 9.44
CA GLU A 349 -13.96 12.11 9.58
C GLU A 349 -14.11 12.96 8.31
N GLU A 350 -14.36 12.38 7.14
CA GLU A 350 -14.50 13.16 5.91
C GLU A 350 -15.64 14.19 5.99
N TYR A 351 -16.75 13.86 6.68
CA TYR A 351 -17.84 14.79 6.87
C TYR A 351 -17.47 15.94 7.82
N PRO A 352 -17.08 15.70 9.07
CA PRO A 352 -16.77 16.81 10.00
C PRO A 352 -15.52 17.59 9.56
N ASN A 353 -14.54 16.97 8.90
CA ASN A 353 -13.37 17.69 8.37
C ASN A 353 -13.71 18.69 7.26
N ARG A 354 -14.92 18.63 6.69
CA ARG A 354 -15.43 19.56 5.66
C ARG A 354 -16.35 20.62 6.25
N TYR A 355 -16.48 20.70 7.57
CA TYR A 355 -17.38 21.65 8.21
C TYR A 355 -16.70 22.38 9.38
N ASP A 356 -17.27 23.54 9.77
CA ASP A 356 -16.74 24.30 10.90
C ASP A 356 -17.12 23.62 12.21
N LYS A 357 -16.12 23.30 13.02
CA LYS A 357 -16.31 22.65 14.32
C LYS A 357 -17.19 23.42 15.29
N LEU A 358 -17.29 24.75 15.16
CA LEU A 358 -18.15 25.58 15.99
C LEU A 358 -19.66 25.33 15.73
N ASN A 359 -19.99 24.77 14.58
CA ASN A 359 -21.34 24.47 14.16
C ASN A 359 -21.67 22.98 14.25
N GLU A 360 -20.82 22.16 14.90
CA GLU A 360 -21.10 20.75 15.16
C GLU A 360 -21.94 20.57 16.41
N ILE A 361 -23.06 19.86 16.32
CA ILE A 361 -23.83 19.36 17.46
C ILE A 361 -23.69 17.84 17.50
N VAL A 362 -22.97 17.35 18.50
CA VAL A 362 -22.48 15.98 18.53
C VAL A 362 -23.30 15.11 19.46
N TYR A 363 -23.85 14.02 18.94
CA TYR A 363 -24.39 12.91 19.72
C TYR A 363 -23.31 11.85 19.95
N ILE A 364 -23.16 11.41 21.20
CA ILE A 364 -22.24 10.32 21.59
C ILE A 364 -23.08 9.25 22.29
N PRO A 365 -23.16 8.01 21.72
CA PRO A 365 -23.86 6.90 22.37
C PRO A 365 -23.27 6.60 23.76
N ASN A 366 -24.10 6.60 24.80
CA ASN A 366 -23.69 6.37 26.18
C ASN A 366 -23.83 4.88 26.56
N ASN A 367 -23.16 4.01 25.80
CA ASN A 367 -23.08 2.58 26.09
C ASN A 367 -21.80 1.97 25.51
N ASN A 368 -21.45 0.79 26.02
CA ASN A 368 -20.19 0.14 25.62
C ASN A 368 -20.16 -0.34 24.17
N ASN A 369 -21.30 -0.55 23.51
CA ASN A 369 -21.37 -1.06 22.15
C ASN A 369 -21.49 0.04 21.09
N PHE A 370 -21.51 1.33 21.50
CA PHE A 370 -21.77 2.46 20.62
C PHE A 370 -23.09 2.31 19.84
N SER A 371 -24.03 1.53 20.39
CA SER A 371 -25.33 1.31 19.77
C SER A 371 -26.27 2.48 20.00
N TYR A 372 -27.05 2.80 19.00
CA TYR A 372 -28.10 3.81 19.01
C TYR A 372 -29.11 3.49 17.91
N ASP A 373 -30.31 4.03 18.05
CA ASP A 373 -31.35 3.93 17.04
C ASP A 373 -31.91 5.31 16.65
N ALA A 374 -32.97 5.33 15.84
CA ALA A 374 -33.59 6.58 15.39
C ALA A 374 -34.20 7.37 16.54
N ASN A 375 -34.79 6.68 17.56
CA ASN A 375 -35.41 7.35 18.68
C ASN A 375 -34.40 8.08 19.56
N ASP A 376 -33.22 7.48 19.76
CA ASP A 376 -32.12 8.12 20.49
C ASP A 376 -31.73 9.44 19.85
N LEU A 377 -31.61 9.43 18.50
CA LEU A 377 -31.24 10.62 17.71
C LEU A 377 -32.34 11.67 17.73
N ILE A 378 -33.61 11.27 17.54
CA ILE A 378 -34.78 12.16 17.60
C ILE A 378 -34.87 12.81 18.99
N GLN A 379 -34.75 12.03 20.04
CA GLN A 379 -34.79 12.55 21.41
C GLN A 379 -33.65 13.56 21.65
N PHE A 380 -32.44 13.23 21.27
CA PHE A 380 -31.27 14.09 21.49
C PHE A 380 -31.35 15.41 20.70
N TYR A 381 -31.81 15.37 19.44
CA TYR A 381 -31.82 16.55 18.58
C TYR A 381 -33.14 17.34 18.67
N SER A 382 -34.17 16.88 19.37
CA SER A 382 -35.48 17.51 19.41
C SER A 382 -35.48 18.92 19.96
N ASP A 383 -34.58 19.25 20.89
CA ASP A 383 -34.39 20.56 21.52
C ASP A 383 -33.16 21.34 20.98
N LYS A 384 -32.51 20.84 19.94
CA LYS A 384 -31.31 21.44 19.35
C LYS A 384 -31.65 22.16 18.03
N ASP A 385 -31.06 23.32 17.81
CA ASP A 385 -31.20 24.02 16.54
C ASP A 385 -30.19 23.47 15.52
N ILE A 386 -30.50 22.31 14.92
CA ILE A 386 -29.73 21.77 13.77
C ILE A 386 -30.45 22.07 12.47
N LYS A 387 -29.67 22.35 11.41
CA LYS A 387 -30.18 22.53 10.03
C LYS A 387 -29.93 21.33 9.16
N SER A 388 -29.00 20.47 9.56
CA SER A 388 -28.70 19.23 8.87
C SER A 388 -28.35 18.13 9.86
N LEU A 389 -28.65 16.88 9.50
CA LEU A 389 -28.26 15.68 10.24
C LEU A 389 -27.56 14.73 9.31
N ILE A 390 -26.39 14.20 9.72
CA ILE A 390 -25.62 13.23 8.96
C ILE A 390 -25.62 11.91 9.70
N LEU A 391 -26.10 10.86 9.03
CA LEU A 391 -26.10 9.48 9.49
C LEU A 391 -25.31 8.59 8.54
N ILE A 392 -24.35 7.85 9.06
CA ILE A 392 -23.63 6.80 8.33
C ILE A 392 -24.22 5.46 8.78
N ASN A 393 -24.77 4.66 7.85
CA ASN A 393 -25.49 3.46 8.19
C ASN A 393 -25.16 2.29 7.24
N PRO A 394 -24.48 1.22 7.70
CA PRO A 394 -23.84 1.02 9.02
C PRO A 394 -22.76 2.05 9.34
N ASP A 395 -22.65 2.39 10.63
CA ASP A 395 -21.76 3.44 11.11
C ASP A 395 -20.27 3.06 11.06
N ASN A 396 -19.43 4.01 10.72
CA ASN A 396 -17.96 3.83 10.67
C ASN A 396 -17.29 4.76 11.71
N PRO A 397 -16.63 4.20 12.76
CA PRO A 397 -16.01 2.87 12.80
C PRO A 397 -16.79 1.77 13.54
N THR A 398 -17.92 2.03 14.13
CA THR A 398 -18.54 1.12 15.10
C THR A 398 -19.23 -0.09 14.46
N GLY A 399 -19.78 0.08 13.26
CA GLY A 399 -20.57 -0.95 12.58
C GLY A 399 -22.04 -1.01 13.05
N ASN A 400 -22.47 -0.07 13.89
CA ASN A 400 -23.87 0.03 14.31
C ASN A 400 -24.79 0.22 13.12
N TYR A 401 -25.89 -0.52 13.06
CA TYR A 401 -26.86 -0.47 11.97
C TYR A 401 -28.25 -0.15 12.50
N ILE A 402 -28.85 0.90 11.96
CA ILE A 402 -30.25 1.24 12.18
C ILE A 402 -31.09 0.62 11.08
N LYS A 403 -32.11 -0.15 11.45
CA LYS A 403 -33.00 -0.81 10.48
C LYS A 403 -33.73 0.20 9.62
N LYS A 404 -34.03 -0.20 8.37
CA LYS A 404 -34.66 0.65 7.35
C LYS A 404 -35.93 1.34 7.85
N GLY A 405 -36.81 0.62 8.58
CA GLY A 405 -38.02 1.20 9.18
C GLY A 405 -37.73 2.36 10.12
N SER A 406 -36.75 2.21 11.00
CA SER A 406 -36.37 3.27 11.94
C SER A 406 -35.65 4.44 11.25
N VAL A 407 -34.85 4.18 10.19
CA VAL A 407 -34.29 5.28 9.37
C VAL A 407 -35.41 6.06 8.67
N LEU A 408 -36.49 5.40 8.27
CA LEU A 408 -37.66 6.07 7.68
C LEU A 408 -38.39 6.96 8.71
N GLU A 409 -38.48 6.53 9.99
CA GLU A 409 -39.00 7.36 11.08
C GLU A 409 -38.14 8.62 11.27
N LEU A 410 -36.81 8.46 11.26
CA LEU A 410 -35.86 9.58 11.37
C LEU A 410 -35.98 10.55 10.16
N LEU A 411 -36.16 10.01 8.94
CA LEU A 411 -36.37 10.80 7.73
C LEU A 411 -37.67 11.65 7.84
N ASN A 412 -38.76 11.06 8.32
CA ASN A 412 -40.02 11.76 8.51
C ASN A 412 -39.90 12.86 9.55
N TRP A 413 -39.22 12.60 10.69
CA TRP A 413 -38.93 13.60 11.70
C TRP A 413 -38.09 14.75 11.15
N CYS A 414 -37.02 14.47 10.36
CA CYS A 414 -36.22 15.49 9.70
C CYS A 414 -37.08 16.35 8.75
N LYS A 415 -37.99 15.73 8.00
CA LYS A 415 -38.92 16.42 7.12
C LYS A 415 -39.85 17.36 7.88
N GLU A 416 -40.44 16.93 9.00
CA GLU A 416 -41.30 17.72 9.85
C GLU A 416 -40.58 18.94 10.48
N LYS A 417 -39.29 18.79 10.74
CA LYS A 417 -38.45 19.84 11.36
C LYS A 417 -37.71 20.69 10.33
N ASP A 418 -37.92 20.43 9.02
CA ASP A 418 -37.23 21.09 7.89
C ASP A 418 -35.68 20.94 7.95
N ILE A 419 -35.19 19.78 8.45
CA ILE A 419 -33.77 19.44 8.59
C ILE A 419 -33.29 18.69 7.33
N THR A 420 -32.19 19.12 6.72
CA THR A 420 -31.53 18.36 5.65
C THR A 420 -30.99 17.03 6.22
N PHE A 421 -31.42 15.91 5.65
CA PHE A 421 -30.99 14.59 6.10
C PHE A 421 -30.03 13.97 5.09
N ILE A 422 -28.77 13.77 5.49
CA ILE A 422 -27.75 13.08 4.68
C ILE A 422 -27.54 11.68 5.27
N LEU A 423 -27.85 10.67 4.45
CA LEU A 423 -27.64 9.25 4.75
C LEU A 423 -26.48 8.72 3.92
N ASP A 424 -25.40 8.30 4.58
CA ASP A 424 -24.31 7.60 3.92
C ASP A 424 -24.51 6.09 3.99
N GLU A 425 -24.77 5.48 2.85
CA GLU A 425 -25.01 4.05 2.66
C GLU A 425 -23.76 3.30 2.16
N SER A 426 -22.56 3.81 2.38
CA SER A 426 -21.33 3.20 1.83
C SER A 426 -21.09 1.75 2.29
N PHE A 427 -21.73 1.33 3.37
CA PHE A 427 -21.61 -0.03 3.93
C PHE A 427 -22.94 -0.79 3.98
N VAL A 428 -24.04 -0.23 3.50
CA VAL A 428 -25.39 -0.81 3.65
C VAL A 428 -25.55 -2.19 3.03
N ASP A 429 -24.84 -2.48 1.94
CA ASP A 429 -24.90 -3.79 1.26
C ASP A 429 -24.39 -4.95 2.16
N PHE A 430 -23.63 -4.65 3.19
CA PHE A 430 -23.14 -5.62 4.16
C PHE A 430 -24.13 -5.94 5.28
N ALA A 431 -25.17 -5.11 5.48
CA ALA A 431 -26.19 -5.34 6.51
C ALA A 431 -26.93 -6.65 6.28
N GLU A 432 -27.37 -7.30 7.35
CA GLU A 432 -28.14 -8.56 7.25
C GLU A 432 -29.54 -8.32 6.71
N GLU A 433 -30.12 -7.14 6.93
CA GLU A 433 -31.43 -6.75 6.41
C GLU A 433 -31.40 -6.72 4.88
N GLU A 434 -32.33 -7.45 4.26
CA GLU A 434 -32.50 -7.44 2.82
C GLU A 434 -33.13 -6.12 2.36
N ASP A 435 -32.80 -5.68 1.13
CA ASP A 435 -33.33 -4.45 0.52
C ASP A 435 -33.17 -3.20 1.41
N SER A 436 -32.05 -3.09 2.10
CA SER A 436 -31.74 -2.06 3.10
C SER A 436 -31.46 -0.67 2.51
N SER A 437 -31.20 -0.53 1.19
CA SER A 437 -30.87 0.75 0.56
C SER A 437 -32.07 1.69 0.40
N PHE A 438 -31.79 3.00 0.54
CA PHE A 438 -32.74 4.08 0.24
C PHE A 438 -32.56 4.69 -1.17
N ILE A 439 -31.64 4.18 -1.98
CA ILE A 439 -31.51 4.60 -3.39
C ILE A 439 -32.65 3.96 -4.19
N ASN A 440 -33.83 4.57 -4.10
CA ASN A 440 -35.06 4.16 -4.76
C ASN A 440 -35.93 5.40 -5.00
N GLU A 441 -36.67 5.44 -6.13
CA GLU A 441 -37.54 6.56 -6.48
C GLU A 441 -38.56 6.91 -5.39
N GLU A 442 -39.15 5.91 -4.75
CA GLU A 442 -40.15 6.09 -3.70
C GLU A 442 -39.57 6.86 -2.52
N PHE A 443 -38.44 6.42 -1.98
CA PHE A 443 -37.83 7.04 -0.81
C PHE A 443 -37.23 8.41 -1.11
N LEU A 444 -36.56 8.58 -2.24
CA LEU A 444 -35.98 9.87 -2.63
C LEU A 444 -37.05 10.96 -2.81
N ASN A 445 -38.26 10.59 -3.24
CA ASN A 445 -39.35 11.54 -3.44
C ASN A 445 -40.09 11.91 -2.14
N LEU A 446 -39.82 11.26 -1.00
CA LEU A 446 -40.48 11.58 0.27
C LEU A 446 -40.13 12.99 0.77
N TYR A 447 -38.90 13.45 0.52
CA TYR A 447 -38.40 14.71 1.01
C TYR A 447 -37.27 15.25 0.12
N ASP A 448 -37.38 16.48 -0.35
CA ASP A 448 -36.43 17.10 -1.28
C ASP A 448 -35.09 17.48 -0.63
N LYS A 449 -35.02 17.58 0.73
CA LYS A 449 -33.77 17.73 1.48
C LYS A 449 -33.21 16.38 1.98
N PHE A 450 -33.73 15.26 1.47
CA PHE A 450 -33.13 13.94 1.71
C PHE A 450 -32.05 13.64 0.67
N ILE A 451 -30.85 13.30 1.14
CA ILE A 451 -29.68 13.06 0.32
C ILE A 451 -29.07 11.71 0.72
N VAL A 452 -28.86 10.84 -0.25
CA VAL A 452 -28.17 9.56 -0.05
C VAL A 452 -26.82 9.60 -0.72
N VAL A 453 -25.75 9.27 0.02
CA VAL A 453 -24.39 9.13 -0.48
C VAL A 453 -23.98 7.66 -0.40
N LYS A 454 -23.36 7.13 -1.45
CA LYS A 454 -22.90 5.75 -1.49
C LYS A 454 -21.55 5.62 -2.19
N SER A 455 -20.59 4.99 -1.52
CA SER A 455 -19.31 4.59 -2.14
C SER A 455 -19.47 3.28 -2.90
N ILE A 456 -19.04 3.26 -4.15
CA ILE A 456 -18.97 2.04 -4.96
C ILE A 456 -17.65 1.29 -4.74
N SER A 457 -16.75 1.80 -3.89
CA SER A 457 -15.42 1.20 -3.66
C SER A 457 -15.43 0.03 -2.68
N LYS A 458 -16.41 -0.03 -1.77
CA LYS A 458 -16.40 -0.93 -0.61
C LYS A 458 -16.96 -2.30 -0.92
N SER A 459 -18.28 -2.41 -1.00
CA SER A 459 -18.99 -3.66 -1.29
C SER A 459 -18.68 -4.21 -2.68
N TYR A 460 -18.45 -3.31 -3.64
CA TYR A 460 -18.12 -3.66 -5.03
C TYR A 460 -16.64 -4.01 -5.25
N GLY A 461 -15.79 -3.97 -4.23
CA GLY A 461 -14.42 -4.46 -4.29
C GLY A 461 -13.46 -3.72 -5.23
N VAL A 462 -13.79 -2.50 -5.65
CA VAL A 462 -13.05 -1.75 -6.68
C VAL A 462 -12.59 -0.37 -6.22
N PRO A 463 -11.84 -0.27 -5.12
CA PRO A 463 -11.42 1.03 -4.59
C PRO A 463 -10.54 1.84 -5.56
N GLY A 464 -9.79 1.16 -6.44
CA GLY A 464 -8.89 1.78 -7.40
C GLY A 464 -9.59 2.52 -8.54
N VAL A 465 -10.82 2.14 -8.90
CA VAL A 465 -11.57 2.84 -9.99
C VAL A 465 -12.22 4.14 -9.53
N ARG A 466 -12.29 4.39 -8.22
CA ARG A 466 -12.74 5.65 -7.64
C ARG A 466 -14.16 6.06 -8.02
N LEU A 467 -15.16 5.31 -7.59
CA LEU A 467 -16.58 5.59 -7.87
C LEU A 467 -17.39 5.83 -6.59
N GLY A 468 -18.30 6.79 -6.66
CA GLY A 468 -19.33 7.04 -5.65
C GLY A 468 -20.52 7.72 -6.29
N VAL A 469 -21.68 7.65 -5.64
CA VAL A 469 -22.89 8.32 -6.10
C VAL A 469 -23.51 9.14 -4.98
N LEU A 470 -24.20 10.23 -5.38
CA LEU A 470 -25.10 11.01 -4.55
C LEU A 470 -26.46 11.05 -5.22
N CYS A 471 -27.50 10.74 -4.45
CA CYS A 471 -28.87 10.63 -4.94
C CYS A 471 -29.81 11.53 -4.10
N THR A 472 -30.69 12.28 -4.76
CA THR A 472 -31.74 13.10 -4.12
C THR A 472 -32.80 13.48 -5.15
N SER A 473 -34.01 13.78 -4.72
CA SER A 473 -35.03 14.36 -5.59
C SER A 473 -34.84 15.86 -5.85
N ASN A 474 -33.93 16.52 -5.13
CA ASN A 474 -33.61 17.91 -5.32
C ASN A 474 -32.74 18.11 -6.58
N THR A 475 -33.39 18.34 -7.70
CA THR A 475 -32.72 18.53 -9.00
C THR A 475 -31.83 19.80 -9.04
N ASN A 476 -32.14 20.82 -8.23
CA ASN A 476 -31.31 22.02 -8.12
C ASN A 476 -29.96 21.67 -7.45
N LEU A 477 -29.99 20.88 -6.37
CA LEU A 477 -28.79 20.39 -5.72
C LEU A 477 -27.97 19.49 -6.66
N ILE A 478 -28.62 18.56 -7.37
CA ILE A 478 -27.96 17.72 -8.39
C ILE A 478 -27.26 18.59 -9.44
N ASN A 479 -27.94 19.62 -9.95
CA ASN A 479 -27.36 20.51 -10.95
C ASN A 479 -26.22 21.37 -10.38
N HIS A 480 -26.29 21.76 -9.12
CA HIS A 480 -25.22 22.46 -8.43
C HIS A 480 -23.96 21.57 -8.33
N ILE A 481 -24.13 20.35 -7.82
CA ILE A 481 -23.02 19.40 -7.67
C ILE A 481 -22.42 19.04 -9.05
N LYS A 482 -23.25 18.85 -10.08
CA LYS A 482 -22.77 18.61 -11.46
C LYS A 482 -21.92 19.76 -12.03
N LYS A 483 -22.06 20.98 -11.53
CA LYS A 483 -21.21 22.12 -11.90
C LYS A 483 -19.94 22.22 -11.06
N ASP A 484 -19.98 21.72 -9.82
CA ASP A 484 -18.85 21.77 -8.89
C ASP A 484 -17.80 20.68 -9.20
N VAL A 485 -18.22 19.50 -9.65
CA VAL A 485 -17.30 18.43 -10.04
C VAL A 485 -16.59 18.74 -11.36
N SER A 486 -15.35 18.27 -11.50
CA SER A 486 -14.55 18.53 -12.70
C SER A 486 -15.11 17.84 -13.94
N ILE A 487 -14.86 18.42 -15.13
CA ILE A 487 -15.07 17.71 -16.39
C ILE A 487 -14.20 16.44 -16.39
N TRP A 488 -14.75 15.33 -16.87
CA TRP A 488 -14.09 14.01 -16.83
C TRP A 488 -13.62 13.60 -15.43
N ASN A 489 -14.43 13.90 -14.41
CA ASN A 489 -14.14 13.50 -13.03
C ASN A 489 -14.08 11.98 -12.85
N ILE A 490 -14.71 11.20 -13.74
CA ILE A 490 -14.65 9.74 -13.76
C ILE A 490 -13.64 9.30 -14.83
N ASN A 491 -12.71 8.43 -14.45
CA ASN A 491 -11.73 7.87 -15.37
C ASN A 491 -12.34 6.75 -16.24
N SER A 492 -11.65 6.39 -17.34
CA SER A 492 -12.12 5.38 -18.30
C SER A 492 -12.37 4.01 -17.66
N PHE A 493 -11.57 3.62 -16.67
CA PHE A 493 -11.77 2.36 -15.94
C PHE A 493 -13.04 2.39 -15.10
N GLY A 494 -13.35 3.53 -14.48
CA GLY A 494 -14.59 3.73 -13.73
C GLY A 494 -15.82 3.66 -14.63
N GLU A 495 -15.80 4.35 -15.77
CA GLU A 495 -16.88 4.27 -16.76
C GLU A 495 -17.06 2.85 -17.27
N PHE A 496 -15.98 2.17 -17.65
CA PHE A 496 -16.04 0.80 -18.14
C PHE A 496 -16.61 -0.16 -17.09
N TYR A 497 -16.22 0.03 -15.81
CA TYR A 497 -16.81 -0.72 -14.70
C TYR A 497 -18.34 -0.58 -14.68
N LEU A 498 -18.85 0.66 -14.75
CA LEU A 498 -20.30 0.92 -14.76
C LEU A 498 -21.00 0.28 -15.98
N GLN A 499 -20.34 0.27 -17.14
CA GLN A 499 -20.88 -0.35 -18.36
C GLN A 499 -21.05 -1.86 -18.24
N ILE A 500 -20.08 -2.54 -17.64
CA ILE A 500 -20.06 -4.02 -17.59
C ILE A 500 -20.69 -4.60 -16.33
N TYR A 501 -20.89 -3.81 -15.26
CA TYR A 501 -21.37 -4.29 -13.96
C TYR A 501 -22.62 -5.17 -14.02
N GLU A 502 -23.61 -4.81 -14.84
CA GLU A 502 -24.86 -5.56 -15.00
C GLU A 502 -24.64 -7.04 -15.36
N LYS A 503 -23.56 -7.35 -16.12
CA LYS A 503 -23.20 -8.73 -16.47
C LYS A 503 -22.84 -9.57 -15.25
N TYR A 504 -22.34 -8.91 -14.18
CA TYR A 504 -21.77 -9.53 -12.98
C TYR A 504 -22.60 -9.32 -11.71
N LYS A 505 -23.84 -8.82 -11.85
CA LYS A 505 -24.74 -8.57 -10.72
C LYS A 505 -25.03 -9.81 -9.87
N LYS A 506 -25.10 -10.98 -10.51
CA LYS A 506 -25.30 -12.27 -9.81
C LYS A 506 -24.05 -12.63 -9.00
N ASP A 507 -22.87 -12.45 -9.56
CA ASP A 507 -21.60 -12.69 -8.87
C ASP A 507 -21.46 -11.76 -7.66
N TYR A 508 -21.87 -10.49 -7.82
CA TYR A 508 -21.92 -9.53 -6.72
C TYR A 508 -22.82 -10.00 -5.57
N THR A 509 -24.02 -10.51 -5.88
CA THR A 509 -24.93 -11.06 -4.86
C THR A 509 -24.32 -12.24 -4.11
N VAL A 510 -23.59 -13.12 -4.83
CA VAL A 510 -22.85 -14.24 -4.20
C VAL A 510 -21.73 -13.72 -3.31
N ALA A 511 -20.96 -12.73 -3.79
CA ALA A 511 -19.87 -12.13 -3.03
C ALA A 511 -20.36 -11.48 -1.72
N LEU A 512 -21.53 -10.83 -1.74
CA LEU A 512 -22.15 -10.29 -0.53
C LEU A 512 -22.53 -11.39 0.47
N LYS A 513 -23.03 -12.52 0.01
CA LYS A 513 -23.33 -13.67 0.90
C LYS A 513 -22.05 -14.22 1.52
N ASN A 514 -21.00 -14.34 0.73
CA ASN A 514 -19.69 -14.84 1.20
C ASN A 514 -19.08 -13.93 2.28
N ILE A 515 -19.09 -12.61 2.07
CA ILE A 515 -18.51 -11.69 3.06
C ILE A 515 -19.33 -11.66 4.37
N LYS A 516 -20.67 -11.75 4.28
CA LYS A 516 -21.54 -11.87 5.47
C LYS A 516 -21.27 -13.17 6.23
N HIS A 517 -21.04 -14.27 5.52
CA HIS A 517 -20.66 -15.55 6.11
C HIS A 517 -19.28 -15.46 6.81
N ALA A 518 -18.28 -14.94 6.08
CA ALA A 518 -16.93 -14.74 6.63
C ALA A 518 -16.93 -13.84 7.87
N ARG A 519 -17.77 -12.78 7.89
CA ARG A 519 -17.96 -11.92 9.06
C ARG A 519 -18.43 -12.70 10.27
N ARG A 520 -19.45 -13.53 10.15
CA ARG A 520 -19.98 -14.34 11.26
C ARG A 520 -18.91 -15.24 11.85
N ILE A 521 -18.24 -16.02 10.98
CA ILE A 521 -17.16 -16.92 11.41
C ILE A 521 -16.02 -16.13 12.09
N PHE A 522 -15.64 -14.99 11.52
CA PHE A 522 -14.54 -14.19 12.07
C PHE A 522 -14.89 -13.60 13.44
N ILE A 523 -16.11 -13.07 13.60
CA ILE A 523 -16.60 -12.57 14.89
C ILE A 523 -16.62 -13.69 15.94
N ASP A 524 -17.11 -14.89 15.60
CA ASP A 524 -17.13 -16.05 16.50
C ASP A 524 -15.70 -16.43 16.97
N LYS A 525 -14.72 -16.39 16.06
CA LYS A 525 -13.32 -16.65 16.40
C LYS A 525 -12.70 -15.56 17.27
N LEU A 526 -13.04 -14.28 17.01
CA LEU A 526 -12.55 -13.13 17.80
C LEU A 526 -13.13 -13.12 19.22
N GLN A 527 -14.38 -13.54 19.39
CA GLN A 527 -15.02 -13.66 20.71
C GLN A 527 -14.39 -14.74 21.61
N GLN A 528 -13.62 -15.69 21.02
CA GLN A 528 -12.86 -16.68 21.78
C GLN A 528 -11.53 -16.13 22.31
N VAL A 529 -11.12 -14.94 21.92
CA VAL A 529 -9.94 -14.24 22.44
C VAL A 529 -10.37 -13.50 23.70
N LYS A 530 -9.95 -13.95 24.86
CA LYS A 530 -10.40 -13.42 26.18
C LYS A 530 -9.99 -11.96 26.41
N GLU A 531 -8.93 -11.52 25.76
CA GLU A 531 -8.39 -10.15 25.80
C GLU A 531 -9.19 -9.17 24.93
N PHE A 532 -10.22 -9.67 24.22
CA PHE A 532 -11.04 -8.87 23.31
C PHE A 532 -12.49 -8.80 23.77
N ARG A 533 -13.07 -7.61 23.63
CA ARG A 533 -14.51 -7.42 23.60
C ARG A 533 -14.93 -6.94 22.22
N VAL A 534 -15.60 -7.80 21.49
CA VAL A 534 -16.02 -7.54 20.11
C VAL A 534 -17.31 -6.72 20.11
N ILE A 535 -17.31 -5.57 19.39
CA ILE A 535 -18.49 -4.73 19.22
C ILE A 535 -19.33 -5.32 18.07
N PRO A 536 -20.66 -5.49 18.25
CA PRO A 536 -21.55 -5.95 17.17
C PRO A 536 -21.44 -5.06 15.93
N SER A 537 -21.34 -5.66 14.74
CA SER A 537 -21.17 -4.93 13.48
C SER A 537 -21.95 -5.57 12.34
N GLU A 538 -22.64 -4.72 11.57
CA GLU A 538 -23.25 -5.12 10.29
C GLU A 538 -22.48 -4.62 9.05
N ALA A 539 -21.28 -4.07 9.27
CA ALA A 539 -20.37 -3.65 8.18
C ALA A 539 -19.39 -4.77 7.80
N ASN A 540 -18.47 -4.48 6.86
CA ASN A 540 -17.36 -5.38 6.53
C ASN A 540 -16.10 -5.13 7.40
N TYR A 541 -16.30 -4.77 8.63
CA TYR A 541 -15.26 -4.59 9.65
C TYR A 541 -15.85 -4.82 11.03
N VAL A 542 -14.98 -4.99 12.00
CA VAL A 542 -15.31 -5.16 13.41
C VAL A 542 -14.47 -4.18 14.24
N THR A 543 -15.12 -3.48 15.16
CA THR A 543 -14.44 -2.72 16.20
C THR A 543 -14.28 -3.60 17.42
N ILE A 544 -13.12 -3.57 18.03
CA ILE A 544 -12.72 -4.42 19.14
C ILE A 544 -12.17 -3.53 20.25
N GLU A 545 -12.69 -3.65 21.46
CA GLU A 545 -12.03 -3.14 22.66
C GLU A 545 -10.97 -4.13 23.09
N VAL A 546 -9.74 -3.64 23.24
CA VAL A 546 -8.58 -4.37 23.75
C VAL A 546 -8.59 -4.27 25.26
N LEU A 547 -8.74 -5.38 25.95
CA LEU A 547 -8.93 -5.43 27.42
C LEU A 547 -7.60 -5.54 28.17
N GLU A 548 -6.55 -6.07 27.53
CA GLU A 548 -5.20 -6.20 28.09
C GLU A 548 -4.17 -5.56 27.15
N GLY A 549 -3.24 -4.78 27.69
CA GLY A 549 -2.25 -4.02 26.94
C GLY A 549 -2.81 -2.76 26.27
N THR A 550 -2.09 -2.21 25.29
CA THR A 550 -2.52 -1.03 24.54
C THR A 550 -2.80 -1.36 23.09
N SER A 551 -3.79 -0.66 22.50
CA SER A 551 -4.08 -0.79 21.06
C SER A 551 -2.88 -0.46 20.18
N LYS A 552 -2.04 0.48 20.62
CA LYS A 552 -0.85 0.91 19.92
C LYS A 552 0.22 -0.19 19.87
N GLU A 553 0.53 -0.81 21.02
CA GLU A 553 1.47 -1.94 21.09
C GLU A 553 0.99 -3.12 20.25
N LEU A 554 -0.31 -3.43 20.33
CA LEU A 554 -0.92 -4.47 19.51
C LEU A 554 -0.78 -4.16 18.01
N CYS A 555 -1.06 -2.90 17.57
CA CYS A 555 -0.89 -2.49 16.18
C CYS A 555 0.58 -2.60 15.72
N ILE A 556 1.53 -2.25 16.56
CA ILE A 556 2.97 -2.38 16.28
C ILE A 556 3.33 -3.87 16.10
N SER A 557 2.97 -4.72 17.06
CA SER A 557 3.26 -6.15 16.99
C SER A 557 2.64 -6.84 15.78
N MET A 558 1.41 -6.48 15.42
CA MET A 558 0.77 -7.00 14.21
C MET A 558 1.50 -6.52 12.95
N LEU A 559 1.92 -5.26 12.91
CA LEU A 559 2.66 -4.72 11.78
C LEU A 559 4.04 -5.37 11.59
N GLU A 560 4.70 -5.79 12.65
CA GLU A 560 5.93 -6.59 12.60
C GLU A 560 5.71 -7.96 11.96
N LYS A 561 4.50 -8.52 12.12
CA LYS A 561 4.05 -9.75 11.45
C LYS A 561 3.44 -9.50 10.06
N ASN A 562 3.65 -8.31 9.48
CA ASN A 562 3.07 -7.86 8.22
C ASN A 562 1.53 -7.83 8.20
N ILE A 563 0.88 -7.58 9.34
CA ILE A 563 -0.57 -7.41 9.45
C ILE A 563 -0.87 -5.97 9.86
N PHE A 564 -1.55 -5.21 9.00
CA PHE A 564 -1.84 -3.81 9.25
C PHE A 564 -3.30 -3.62 9.69
N ILE A 565 -3.49 -3.13 10.92
CA ILE A 565 -4.77 -2.87 11.55
C ILE A 565 -4.92 -1.41 11.95
N LYS A 566 -6.14 -0.95 12.19
CA LYS A 566 -6.41 0.45 12.54
C LYS A 566 -6.51 0.64 14.05
N ASP A 567 -5.63 1.46 14.61
CA ASP A 567 -5.81 2.00 15.96
C ASP A 567 -6.92 3.05 15.96
N LEU A 568 -7.94 2.85 16.82
CA LEU A 568 -9.04 3.76 17.01
C LEU A 568 -8.95 4.54 18.33
N THR A 569 -8.03 4.21 19.20
CA THR A 569 -7.92 4.85 20.53
C THR A 569 -7.78 6.37 20.45
N PRO A 570 -6.99 6.94 19.52
CA PRO A 570 -6.93 8.39 19.36
C PRO A 570 -8.27 9.02 18.93
N LYS A 571 -9.12 8.25 18.26
CA LYS A 571 -10.45 8.67 17.78
C LYS A 571 -11.53 8.56 18.84
N ILE A 572 -11.36 7.66 19.83
CA ILE A 572 -12.32 7.36 20.90
C ILE A 572 -11.67 7.67 22.27
N ASN A 573 -10.89 8.74 22.34
CA ASN A 573 -10.05 9.09 23.49
C ASN A 573 -10.82 9.49 24.76
N TRP A 574 -12.12 9.80 24.64
CA TRP A 574 -12.96 10.22 25.78
C TRP A 574 -13.39 9.07 26.71
N LEU A 575 -13.21 7.79 26.29
CA LEU A 575 -13.61 6.64 27.11
C LEU A 575 -12.50 6.09 28.00
N ASN A 576 -11.25 6.55 27.83
CA ASN A 576 -10.07 6.00 28.49
C ASN A 576 -9.96 4.46 28.33
N LYS A 577 -10.30 3.95 27.15
CA LYS A 577 -10.29 2.55 26.74
C LYS A 577 -9.51 2.38 25.43
N GLN A 578 -9.09 1.17 25.13
CA GLN A 578 -8.28 0.85 23.97
C GLN A 578 -9.15 0.21 22.88
N PHE A 579 -9.11 0.72 21.66
CA PHE A 579 -9.91 0.21 20.55
C PHE A 579 -9.09 0.03 19.28
N ILE A 580 -9.37 -1.05 18.56
CA ILE A 580 -8.89 -1.28 17.19
C ILE A 580 -10.07 -1.53 16.26
N ARG A 581 -9.85 -1.34 14.95
CA ARG A 581 -10.78 -1.77 13.90
C ARG A 581 -10.05 -2.67 12.94
N VAL A 582 -10.67 -3.79 12.60
CA VAL A 582 -10.18 -4.77 11.64
C VAL A 582 -11.19 -5.01 10.53
N ALA A 583 -10.74 -5.05 9.29
CA ALA A 583 -11.58 -5.40 8.14
C ALA A 583 -11.96 -6.88 8.18
N ILE A 584 -13.10 -7.23 7.59
CA ILE A 584 -13.42 -8.62 7.27
C ILE A 584 -12.79 -8.93 5.92
N ARG A 585 -11.90 -9.92 5.89
CA ARG A 585 -11.26 -10.43 4.68
C ARG A 585 -11.78 -11.84 4.36
N ASP A 586 -11.14 -12.55 3.47
CA ASP A 586 -11.44 -13.97 3.27
C ASP A 586 -11.08 -14.82 4.50
N GLU A 587 -11.53 -16.07 4.51
CA GLU A 587 -11.37 -16.94 5.68
C GLU A 587 -9.90 -17.24 5.99
N VAL A 588 -9.04 -17.34 4.96
CA VAL A 588 -7.61 -17.63 5.12
C VAL A 588 -6.91 -16.48 5.84
N ASP A 589 -7.11 -15.25 5.35
CA ASP A 589 -6.52 -14.06 5.94
C ASP A 589 -7.07 -13.81 7.36
N ASN A 590 -8.38 -14.00 7.57
CA ASN A 590 -9.01 -13.88 8.88
C ASN A 590 -8.43 -14.88 9.89
N ASP A 591 -8.14 -16.12 9.47
CA ASP A 591 -7.51 -17.13 10.31
C ASP A 591 -6.05 -16.80 10.65
N LEU A 592 -5.30 -16.27 9.70
CA LEU A 592 -3.94 -15.78 9.94
C LEU A 592 -3.94 -14.66 10.98
N PHE A 593 -4.88 -13.72 10.89
CA PHE A 593 -5.04 -12.66 11.89
C PHE A 593 -5.31 -13.22 13.29
N VAL A 594 -6.31 -14.11 13.44
CA VAL A 594 -6.66 -14.71 14.75
C VAL A 594 -5.48 -15.49 15.33
N LYS A 595 -4.74 -16.23 14.50
CA LYS A 595 -3.53 -16.94 14.92
C LYS A 595 -2.45 -15.97 15.40
N ALA A 596 -2.23 -14.87 14.69
CA ALA A 596 -1.24 -13.86 15.07
C ALA A 596 -1.59 -13.19 16.41
N ILE A 597 -2.86 -12.89 16.65
CA ILE A 597 -3.37 -12.33 17.92
C ILE A 597 -3.15 -13.31 19.07
N LYS A 598 -3.54 -14.58 18.93
CA LYS A 598 -3.33 -15.59 19.97
C LYS A 598 -1.85 -15.73 20.32
N SER A 599 -0.99 -15.80 19.31
CA SER A 599 0.47 -15.87 19.50
C SER A 599 1.05 -14.62 20.20
N TYR A 600 0.45 -13.43 20.02
CA TYR A 600 0.87 -12.23 20.72
C TYR A 600 0.61 -12.34 22.22
N TYR A 601 -0.60 -12.67 22.64
CA TYR A 601 -0.94 -12.80 24.05
C TYR A 601 -0.30 -14.03 24.75
N GLU A 602 -0.10 -15.13 24.02
CA GLU A 602 0.65 -16.30 24.57
C GLU A 602 2.12 -15.97 24.86
N ALA A 603 2.72 -15.05 24.12
CA ALA A 603 4.10 -14.62 24.33
C ALA A 603 4.26 -13.65 25.52
N GLU A 604 3.23 -12.84 25.83
CA GLU A 604 3.24 -11.93 26.99
C GLU A 604 3.03 -12.67 28.33
N VAL A 605 2.50 -13.88 28.32
CA VAL A 605 2.27 -14.71 29.53
C VAL A 605 3.54 -15.44 29.98
N LYS A 606 4.59 -15.48 29.16
CA LYS A 606 5.90 -16.07 29.48
C LYS A 606 6.90 -15.03 29.92
#